data_a074aa7b08ceee2a0b8b3ab891acb817
#
_entry.id   a074aa7b08ceee2a0b8b3ab891acb817
#
_cell.length_a   1.000
_cell.length_b   1.000
_cell.length_c   1.000
_cell.angle_alpha   90.00
_cell.angle_beta   90.00
_cell.angle_gamma   90.00
#
_symmetry.space_group_name_H-M   'P 1'
#
loop_
_entity.id
_entity.type
_entity.pdbx_description
1 polymer ?
#
loop_
_entity_poly.entity_id
_entity_poly.type
_entity_poly.pdbx_seq_one_letter_code
_entity_poly.pdbx_strand_id
1 'polypeptide(L)'
;AAEMPRRAGPAYGGSLEQDKELQAIFERTYGPIKRRAMAPQSALSRVEREGAEKPVPAPVPSGPEYLLVDGYNILHAWDELKEIARDNLDAARGSLMDLMSNYQGYCGCEVILVFDAYKVPGNPGSVTRYHNIHVVYTKEAETADAYIEKATYEIGKNHRVRVATSDSAEQLIILGHGALRLSARAFREEVELVE
;
A
#
# COMPACT_ATOMS: atom_id res chain seq x y z
N ALA A 1 -17.46 10.48 -48.11
CA ALA A 1 -16.73 9.63 -47.18
C ALA A 1 -15.34 10.20 -47.03
N ALA A 2 -15.08 10.88 -45.93
CA ALA A 2 -13.78 11.45 -45.61
C ALA A 2 -13.07 10.54 -44.58
N GLU A 3 -11.96 10.01 -45.01
CA GLU A 3 -11.09 9.11 -44.23
C GLU A 3 -10.28 9.94 -43.23
N MET A 4 -10.42 9.66 -41.93
CA MET A 4 -9.62 10.30 -40.87
C MET A 4 -8.24 9.68 -40.80
N PRO A 5 -7.15 10.49 -40.73
CA PRO A 5 -5.79 9.97 -40.59
C PRO A 5 -5.58 9.39 -39.18
N ARG A 6 -5.08 8.17 -39.11
CA ARG A 6 -4.62 7.51 -37.88
C ARG A 6 -3.40 8.27 -37.34
N ARG A 7 -3.49 8.80 -36.11
CA ARG A 7 -2.36 9.36 -35.40
C ARG A 7 -1.38 8.23 -35.04
N ALA A 8 -0.20 8.26 -35.66
CA ALA A 8 0.95 7.48 -35.25
C ALA A 8 1.43 8.00 -33.88
N GLY A 9 1.57 7.11 -32.90
CA GLY A 9 2.20 7.41 -31.63
C GLY A 9 3.71 7.70 -31.82
N PRO A 10 4.36 8.38 -30.85
CA PRO A 10 5.77 8.71 -30.97
C PRO A 10 6.61 7.43 -31.05
N ALA A 11 7.33 7.26 -32.17
CA ALA A 11 8.32 6.21 -32.30
C ALA A 11 9.50 6.53 -31.36
N TYR A 12 9.73 5.70 -30.36
CA TYR A 12 10.95 5.71 -29.56
C TYR A 12 12.12 5.23 -30.43
N GLY A 13 12.71 6.15 -31.15
CA GLY A 13 13.93 5.94 -31.94
C GLY A 13 15.17 6.16 -31.09
N GLY A 14 15.37 5.36 -30.04
CA GLY A 14 16.67 5.28 -29.38
C GLY A 14 17.68 4.67 -30.34
N SER A 15 18.78 5.38 -30.63
CA SER A 15 19.86 4.85 -31.44
C SER A 15 20.48 3.65 -30.73
N LEU A 16 20.84 2.61 -31.50
CA LEU A 16 21.55 1.41 -30.99
C LEU A 16 22.83 1.74 -30.19
N GLU A 17 23.38 2.91 -30.37
CA GLU A 17 24.54 3.44 -29.65
C GLU A 17 24.14 3.94 -28.25
N GLN A 18 23.00 4.60 -28.12
CA GLN A 18 22.47 5.06 -26.83
C GLN A 18 22.07 3.89 -25.94
N ASP A 19 21.51 2.83 -26.51
CA ASP A 19 21.19 1.60 -25.77
C ASP A 19 22.45 0.89 -25.25
N LYS A 20 23.54 0.91 -26.02
CA LYS A 20 24.84 0.35 -25.59
C LYS A 20 25.49 1.18 -24.49
N GLU A 21 25.39 2.51 -24.55
CA GLU A 21 25.90 3.39 -23.49
C GLU A 21 25.12 3.20 -22.19
N LEU A 22 23.80 3.14 -22.25
CA LEU A 22 22.93 2.86 -21.09
C LEU A 22 23.25 1.48 -20.49
N GLN A 23 23.45 0.48 -21.32
CA GLN A 23 23.82 -0.86 -20.86
C GLN A 23 25.21 -0.86 -20.18
N ALA A 24 26.18 -0.15 -20.73
CA ALA A 24 27.52 -0.03 -20.16
C ALA A 24 27.53 0.69 -18.80
N ILE A 25 26.71 1.74 -18.65
CA ILE A 25 26.52 2.45 -17.38
C ILE A 25 25.86 1.53 -16.36
N PHE A 26 24.85 0.78 -16.77
CA PHE A 26 24.14 -0.14 -15.88
C PHE A 26 25.04 -1.28 -15.39
N GLU A 27 25.82 -1.91 -16.29
CA GLU A 27 26.77 -2.96 -15.93
C GLU A 27 27.90 -2.47 -15.01
N ARG A 28 28.31 -1.19 -15.17
CA ARG A 28 29.32 -0.57 -14.31
C ARG A 28 28.80 -0.30 -12.89
N THR A 29 27.50 -0.05 -12.75
CA THR A 29 26.86 0.32 -11.46
C THR A 29 26.35 -0.90 -10.71
N TYR A 30 25.80 -1.89 -11.41
CA TYR A 30 25.09 -3.04 -10.83
C TYR A 30 25.74 -4.40 -11.14
N GLY A 31 26.88 -4.41 -11.89
CA GLY A 31 27.55 -5.63 -12.29
C GLY A 31 26.98 -6.29 -13.56
N PRO A 32 27.63 -7.34 -14.08
CA PRO A 32 27.29 -7.93 -15.37
C PRO A 32 25.89 -8.57 -15.37
N ILE A 33 25.06 -8.15 -16.31
CA ILE A 33 23.71 -8.69 -16.51
C ILE A 33 23.83 -10.10 -17.08
N LYS A 34 23.56 -11.11 -16.27
CA LYS A 34 23.41 -12.49 -16.77
C LYS A 34 22.13 -12.59 -17.61
N ARG A 35 22.26 -12.40 -18.92
CA ARG A 35 21.18 -12.67 -19.85
C ARG A 35 20.88 -14.17 -19.80
N ARG A 36 19.72 -14.52 -19.23
CA ARG A 36 19.19 -15.87 -19.37
C ARG A 36 18.86 -16.05 -20.85
N ALA A 37 19.65 -16.87 -21.56
CA ALA A 37 19.40 -17.17 -22.95
C ALA A 37 17.99 -17.79 -23.04
N MET A 38 17.06 -17.08 -23.66
CA MET A 38 15.81 -17.69 -24.10
C MET A 38 16.17 -18.65 -25.22
N ALA A 39 16.16 -19.96 -24.92
CA ALA A 39 16.23 -20.97 -25.94
C ALA A 39 15.04 -20.80 -26.91
N PRO A 40 15.25 -20.97 -28.23
CA PRO A 40 14.16 -20.90 -29.18
C PRO A 40 13.17 -22.02 -28.86
N GLN A 41 11.91 -21.66 -28.67
CA GLN A 41 10.82 -22.64 -28.53
C GLN A 41 10.65 -23.36 -29.85
N SER A 42 11.35 -24.50 -30.03
CA SER A 42 10.97 -25.47 -31.04
C SER A 42 9.67 -26.11 -30.60
N ALA A 43 8.65 -25.94 -31.43
CA ALA A 43 7.41 -26.68 -31.34
C ALA A 43 7.70 -28.19 -31.30
N LEU A 44 6.80 -28.92 -30.61
CA LEU A 44 6.68 -30.35 -30.55
C LEU A 44 7.53 -31.10 -29.50
N SER A 45 7.02 -31.09 -28.28
CA SER A 45 6.83 -32.34 -27.56
C SER A 45 5.75 -32.16 -26.49
N ARG A 46 4.55 -32.57 -26.85
CA ARG A 46 3.45 -32.90 -25.95
C ARG A 46 3.88 -34.13 -25.18
N VAL A 47 4.67 -33.95 -24.15
CA VAL A 47 4.90 -34.98 -23.14
C VAL A 47 3.89 -34.68 -22.03
N GLU A 48 2.96 -35.57 -21.89
CA GLU A 48 2.06 -35.67 -20.75
C GLU A 48 2.89 -35.59 -19.46
N ARG A 49 2.91 -34.42 -18.81
CA ARG A 49 3.35 -34.31 -17.43
C ARG A 49 2.13 -34.55 -16.55
N GLU A 50 1.80 -35.82 -16.40
CA GLU A 50 1.14 -36.29 -15.19
C GLU A 50 2.07 -35.97 -14.03
N GLY A 51 1.59 -35.15 -13.08
CA GLY A 51 2.32 -34.83 -11.85
C GLY A 51 2.77 -33.39 -11.65
N ALA A 52 2.28 -32.41 -12.41
CA ALA A 52 2.39 -31.04 -11.98
C ALA A 52 1.41 -30.83 -10.81
N GLU A 53 1.92 -30.95 -9.59
CA GLU A 53 1.21 -30.45 -8.42
C GLU A 53 0.79 -28.99 -8.74
N LYS A 54 -0.52 -28.78 -8.80
CA LYS A 54 -1.07 -27.41 -8.88
C LYS A 54 -0.44 -26.65 -7.73
N PRO A 55 0.11 -25.42 -7.95
CA PRO A 55 0.63 -24.64 -6.84
C PRO A 55 -0.48 -24.56 -5.80
N VAL A 56 -0.23 -25.19 -4.64
CA VAL A 56 -1.13 -25.14 -3.51
C VAL A 56 -1.25 -23.65 -3.17
N PRO A 57 -2.46 -23.06 -3.21
CA PRO A 57 -2.62 -21.66 -2.81
C PRO A 57 -2.02 -21.55 -1.42
N ALA A 58 -1.16 -20.54 -1.19
CA ALA A 58 -0.61 -20.30 0.13
C ALA A 58 -1.79 -20.25 1.12
N PRO A 59 -1.68 -20.90 2.29
CA PRO A 59 -2.78 -20.96 3.24
C PRO A 59 -3.22 -19.54 3.54
N VAL A 60 -4.51 -19.29 3.29
CA VAL A 60 -5.12 -17.99 3.59
C VAL A 60 -5.02 -17.81 5.11
N PRO A 61 -4.39 -16.72 5.60
CA PRO A 61 -4.30 -16.49 7.04
C PRO A 61 -5.68 -16.57 7.67
N SER A 62 -5.85 -17.42 8.69
CA SER A 62 -7.14 -17.73 9.32
C SER A 62 -7.44 -16.91 10.57
N GLY A 63 -6.68 -15.83 10.80
CA GLY A 63 -6.87 -14.91 11.92
C GLY A 63 -7.77 -13.71 11.59
N PRO A 64 -8.03 -12.84 12.58
CA PRO A 64 -8.73 -11.58 12.33
C PRO A 64 -8.00 -10.75 11.27
N GLU A 65 -8.76 -10.02 10.49
CA GLU A 65 -8.21 -9.04 9.55
C GLU A 65 -7.77 -7.78 10.30
N TYR A 66 -6.62 -7.25 9.93
CA TYR A 66 -6.09 -6.00 10.46
C TYR A 66 -6.26 -4.88 9.45
N LEU A 67 -6.74 -3.73 9.91
CA LEU A 67 -6.81 -2.49 9.14
C LEU A 67 -5.86 -1.47 9.77
N LEU A 68 -4.80 -1.14 9.06
CA LEU A 68 -3.90 -0.03 9.39
C LEU A 68 -4.38 1.23 8.68
N VAL A 69 -4.48 2.33 9.41
CA VAL A 69 -4.96 3.61 8.87
C VAL A 69 -3.93 4.68 9.13
N ASP A 70 -3.44 5.33 8.08
CA ASP A 70 -2.65 6.54 8.23
C ASP A 70 -3.57 7.71 8.59
N GLY A 71 -3.52 8.12 9.87
CA GLY A 71 -4.45 9.11 10.41
C GLY A 71 -4.36 10.46 9.73
N TYR A 72 -3.16 11.00 9.52
CA TYR A 72 -3.03 12.32 8.89
C TYR A 72 -3.30 12.29 7.39
N ASN A 73 -2.95 11.23 6.70
CA ASN A 73 -3.31 11.07 5.29
C ASN A 73 -4.83 11.08 5.11
N ILE A 74 -5.56 10.34 5.96
CA ILE A 74 -7.02 10.31 5.93
C ILE A 74 -7.63 11.66 6.34
N LEU A 75 -7.14 12.29 7.42
CA LEU A 75 -7.59 13.62 7.85
C LEU A 75 -7.48 14.67 6.74
N HIS A 76 -6.43 14.61 5.94
CA HIS A 76 -6.22 15.53 4.84
C HIS A 76 -6.96 15.16 3.55
N ALA A 77 -7.31 13.89 3.39
CA ALA A 77 -8.00 13.38 2.21
C ALA A 77 -9.53 13.55 2.30
N TRP A 78 -10.11 13.52 3.50
CA TRP A 78 -11.55 13.67 3.70
C TRP A 78 -11.90 15.13 4.01
N ASP A 79 -12.70 15.74 3.15
CA ASP A 79 -12.96 17.19 3.20
C ASP A 79 -13.55 17.64 4.53
N GLU A 80 -14.47 16.89 5.12
CA GLU A 80 -15.08 17.20 6.43
C GLU A 80 -14.06 17.23 7.56
N LEU A 81 -13.20 16.22 7.64
CA LEU A 81 -12.14 16.16 8.65
C LEU A 81 -11.08 17.22 8.43
N LYS A 82 -10.79 17.52 7.17
CA LYS A 82 -9.85 18.56 6.76
C LYS A 82 -10.34 19.96 7.18
N GLU A 83 -11.63 20.24 7.07
CA GLU A 83 -12.22 21.48 7.56
C GLU A 83 -12.06 21.60 9.09
N ILE A 84 -12.41 20.55 9.84
CA ILE A 84 -12.23 20.52 11.30
C ILE A 84 -10.74 20.71 11.66
N ALA A 85 -9.83 20.05 10.93
CA ALA A 85 -8.39 20.12 11.19
C ALA A 85 -7.77 21.51 10.99
N ARG A 86 -8.38 22.35 10.15
CA ARG A 86 -7.95 23.75 9.98
C ARG A 86 -8.12 24.58 11.25
N ASP A 87 -9.21 24.32 11.96
CA ASP A 87 -9.55 25.06 13.18
C ASP A 87 -8.96 24.38 14.42
N ASN A 88 -9.09 23.05 14.49
CA ASN A 88 -8.64 22.27 15.63
C ASN A 88 -8.23 20.85 15.22
N LEU A 89 -6.92 20.60 15.18
CA LEU A 89 -6.37 19.32 14.81
C LEU A 89 -6.70 18.21 15.81
N ASP A 90 -6.82 18.54 17.11
CA ASP A 90 -7.19 17.55 18.14
C ASP A 90 -8.65 17.13 18.00
N ALA A 91 -9.54 18.06 17.67
CA ALA A 91 -10.93 17.75 17.38
C ALA A 91 -11.06 16.85 16.13
N ALA A 92 -10.30 17.13 15.08
CA ALA A 92 -10.29 16.30 13.88
C ALA A 92 -9.78 14.88 14.16
N ARG A 93 -8.72 14.75 14.99
CA ARG A 93 -8.25 13.42 15.44
C ARG A 93 -9.31 12.68 16.22
N GLY A 94 -10.01 13.36 17.14
CA GLY A 94 -11.12 12.81 17.91
C GLY A 94 -12.24 12.29 16.99
N SER A 95 -12.67 13.12 16.02
CA SER A 95 -13.70 12.74 15.06
C SER A 95 -13.28 11.50 14.23
N LEU A 96 -12.02 11.45 13.78
CA LEU A 96 -11.51 10.27 13.06
C LEU A 96 -11.46 9.03 13.95
N MET A 97 -11.08 9.16 15.23
CA MET A 97 -11.08 8.05 16.17
C MET A 97 -12.50 7.49 16.39
N ASP A 98 -13.50 8.36 16.49
CA ASP A 98 -14.91 7.96 16.63
C ASP A 98 -15.41 7.22 15.37
N LEU A 99 -15.11 7.75 14.18
CA LEU A 99 -15.43 7.09 12.91
C LEU A 99 -14.79 5.69 12.81
N MET A 100 -13.53 5.57 13.18
CA MET A 100 -12.82 4.29 13.17
C MET A 100 -13.38 3.29 14.20
N SER A 101 -13.80 3.77 15.35
CA SER A 101 -14.45 2.96 16.39
C SER A 101 -15.79 2.42 15.89
N ASN A 102 -16.60 3.25 15.24
CA ASN A 102 -17.88 2.83 14.65
C ASN A 102 -17.64 1.82 13.52
N TYR A 103 -16.71 2.09 12.62
CA TYR A 103 -16.35 1.19 11.53
C TYR A 103 -15.84 -0.17 12.03
N GLN A 104 -15.03 -0.20 13.08
CA GLN A 104 -14.55 -1.43 13.71
C GLN A 104 -15.72 -2.28 14.23
N GLY A 105 -16.68 -1.65 14.88
CA GLY A 105 -17.89 -2.34 15.37
C GLY A 105 -18.69 -3.04 14.26
N TYR A 106 -18.65 -2.50 13.06
CA TYR A 106 -19.30 -3.09 11.88
C TYR A 106 -18.44 -4.16 11.21
N CYS A 107 -17.19 -3.86 10.89
CA CYS A 107 -16.35 -4.80 10.15
C CYS A 107 -15.84 -5.98 10.99
N GLY A 108 -15.80 -5.84 12.32
CA GLY A 108 -15.23 -6.85 13.21
C GLY A 108 -13.72 -7.09 13.02
N CYS A 109 -13.05 -6.18 12.30
CA CYS A 109 -11.61 -6.24 12.04
C CYS A 109 -10.82 -5.54 13.18
N GLU A 110 -9.53 -5.84 13.32
CA GLU A 110 -8.67 -5.11 14.26
C GLU A 110 -8.17 -3.82 13.60
N VAL A 111 -8.59 -2.66 14.14
CA VAL A 111 -8.22 -1.34 13.60
C VAL A 111 -7.05 -0.74 14.37
N ILE A 112 -6.01 -0.35 13.66
CA ILE A 112 -4.85 0.36 14.17
C ILE A 112 -4.74 1.70 13.45
N LEU A 113 -5.09 2.77 14.15
CA LEU A 113 -4.99 4.14 13.65
C LEU A 113 -3.63 4.72 14.04
N VAL A 114 -2.84 5.14 13.06
CA VAL A 114 -1.47 5.62 13.26
C VAL A 114 -1.40 7.12 13.02
N PHE A 115 -0.86 7.85 13.99
CA PHE A 115 -0.55 9.27 13.89
C PHE A 115 0.95 9.51 14.01
N ASP A 116 1.50 10.32 13.13
CA ASP A 116 2.89 10.73 13.18
C ASP A 116 3.14 11.63 14.39
N ALA A 117 4.15 11.29 15.20
CA ALA A 117 4.55 12.06 16.40
C ALA A 117 5.15 13.42 16.09
N TYR A 118 5.58 13.66 14.85
CA TYR A 118 6.11 14.96 14.42
C TYR A 118 5.20 16.14 14.80
N LYS A 119 3.89 15.89 14.90
CA LYS A 119 2.89 16.91 15.26
C LYS A 119 2.48 16.90 16.74
N VAL A 120 3.16 16.10 17.57
CA VAL A 120 2.95 16.02 19.02
C VAL A 120 4.30 16.10 19.72
N PRO A 121 4.85 17.32 19.94
CA PRO A 121 6.18 17.50 20.54
C PRO A 121 6.31 16.80 21.88
N GLY A 122 7.43 16.07 22.07
CA GLY A 122 7.75 15.40 23.32
C GLY A 122 7.08 14.03 23.54
N ASN A 123 6.43 13.45 22.53
CA ASN A 123 5.86 12.12 22.65
C ASN A 123 6.92 11.04 22.37
N PRO A 124 7.27 10.17 23.36
CA PRO A 124 8.21 9.07 23.17
C PRO A 124 7.65 7.91 22.30
N GLY A 125 6.53 8.10 21.66
CA GLY A 125 5.73 7.05 21.06
C GLY A 125 4.79 6.42 22.08
N SER A 126 3.54 6.23 21.71
CA SER A 126 2.57 5.60 22.59
C SER A 126 1.59 4.76 21.77
N VAL A 127 1.15 3.67 22.38
CA VAL A 127 0.04 2.85 21.89
C VAL A 127 -1.04 2.92 22.93
N THR A 128 -2.18 3.45 22.57
CA THR A 128 -3.34 3.58 23.46
C THR A 128 -4.53 2.86 22.87
N ARG A 129 -5.44 2.43 23.72
CA ARG A 129 -6.72 1.87 23.26
C ARG A 129 -7.78 2.96 23.36
N TYR A 130 -8.44 3.22 22.25
CA TYR A 130 -9.58 4.12 22.18
C TYR A 130 -10.82 3.29 21.86
N HIS A 131 -11.71 3.11 22.83
CA HIS A 131 -12.84 2.20 22.73
C HIS A 131 -12.42 0.79 22.27
N ASN A 132 -12.73 0.44 21.04
CA ASN A 132 -12.48 -0.86 20.42
C ASN A 132 -11.32 -0.84 19.39
N ILE A 133 -10.64 0.30 19.20
CA ILE A 133 -9.51 0.45 18.27
C ILE A 133 -8.21 0.71 19.01
N HIS A 134 -7.09 0.47 18.33
CA HIS A 134 -5.76 0.86 18.77
C HIS A 134 -5.34 2.16 18.09
N VAL A 135 -4.85 3.12 18.89
CA VAL A 135 -4.31 4.38 18.40
C VAL A 135 -2.83 4.43 18.73
N VAL A 136 -2.02 4.59 17.70
CA VAL A 136 -0.57 4.65 17.78
C VAL A 136 -0.12 6.07 17.46
N TYR A 137 0.69 6.63 18.36
CA TYR A 137 1.50 7.81 18.06
C TYR A 137 2.93 7.35 17.89
N THR A 138 3.52 7.56 16.72
CA THR A 138 4.88 7.12 16.42
C THR A 138 5.91 7.83 17.29
N LYS A 139 7.14 7.32 17.35
CA LYS A 139 8.25 8.00 18.01
C LYS A 139 8.69 9.22 17.21
N GLU A 140 9.30 10.20 17.85
CA GLU A 140 9.74 11.47 17.22
C GLU A 140 10.60 11.27 15.95
N ALA A 141 11.35 10.17 15.86
CA ALA A 141 12.18 9.84 14.69
C ALA A 141 11.55 8.81 13.73
N GLU A 142 10.31 8.39 13.96
CA GLU A 142 9.61 7.38 13.17
C GLU A 142 8.38 7.99 12.51
N THR A 143 8.30 7.94 11.19
CA THR A 143 7.11 8.37 10.45
C THR A 143 5.97 7.35 10.54
N ALA A 144 4.73 7.79 10.30
CA ALA A 144 3.59 6.88 10.23
C ALA A 144 3.79 5.83 9.14
N ASP A 145 4.31 6.22 7.98
CA ASP A 145 4.62 5.32 6.85
C ASP A 145 5.58 4.20 7.26
N ALA A 146 6.70 4.56 7.93
CA ALA A 146 7.69 3.58 8.40
C ALA A 146 7.10 2.61 9.44
N TYR A 147 6.25 3.11 10.33
CA TYR A 147 5.54 2.26 11.29
C TYR A 147 4.56 1.32 10.59
N ILE A 148 3.75 1.82 9.65
CA ILE A 148 2.77 1.04 8.90
C ILE A 148 3.46 -0.04 8.06
N GLU A 149 4.56 0.28 7.37
CA GLU A 149 5.34 -0.70 6.62
C GLU A 149 5.81 -1.85 7.51
N LYS A 150 6.44 -1.53 8.64
CA LYS A 150 6.94 -2.50 9.61
C LYS A 150 5.81 -3.36 10.21
N ALA A 151 4.71 -2.72 10.64
CA ALA A 151 3.55 -3.40 11.19
C ALA A 151 2.89 -4.32 10.15
N THR A 152 2.75 -3.86 8.91
CA THR A 152 2.23 -4.65 7.79
C THR A 152 3.06 -5.90 7.55
N TYR A 153 4.38 -5.77 7.55
CA TYR A 153 5.28 -6.91 7.38
C TYR A 153 5.15 -7.93 8.52
N GLU A 154 5.12 -7.48 9.77
CA GLU A 154 5.04 -8.38 10.93
C GLU A 154 3.67 -9.06 11.06
N ILE A 155 2.59 -8.30 10.92
CA ILE A 155 1.20 -8.80 11.03
C ILE A 155 0.86 -9.68 9.83
N GLY A 156 1.31 -9.30 8.63
CA GLY A 156 1.03 -9.99 7.38
C GLY A 156 1.56 -11.42 7.30
N LYS A 157 2.50 -11.81 8.19
CA LYS A 157 2.98 -13.19 8.30
C LYS A 157 1.87 -14.18 8.70
N ASN A 158 0.89 -13.73 9.48
CA ASN A 158 -0.13 -14.60 10.06
C ASN A 158 -1.56 -14.12 9.82
N HIS A 159 -1.75 -12.87 9.40
CA HIS A 159 -3.06 -12.24 9.29
C HIS A 159 -3.22 -11.53 7.95
N ARG A 160 -4.45 -11.34 7.53
CA ARG A 160 -4.76 -10.43 6.43
C ARG A 160 -4.58 -9.01 6.92
N VAL A 161 -3.92 -8.19 6.10
CA VAL A 161 -3.68 -6.78 6.40
C VAL A 161 -4.24 -5.93 5.28
N ARG A 162 -5.03 -4.92 5.65
CA ARG A 162 -5.46 -3.83 4.77
C ARG A 162 -4.81 -2.55 5.26
N VAL A 163 -4.44 -1.68 4.35
CA VAL A 163 -3.84 -0.37 4.69
C VAL A 163 -4.59 0.72 3.95
N ALA A 164 -5.14 1.66 4.72
CA ALA A 164 -5.84 2.84 4.22
C ALA A 164 -4.90 4.05 4.25
N THR A 165 -4.51 4.52 3.07
CA THR A 165 -3.66 5.69 2.87
C THR A 165 -3.98 6.38 1.55
N SER A 166 -3.70 7.68 1.45
CA SER A 166 -3.75 8.44 0.20
C SER A 166 -2.39 8.53 -0.50
N ASP A 167 -1.29 8.14 0.17
CA ASP A 167 0.06 8.24 -0.39
C ASP A 167 0.33 7.13 -1.43
N SER A 168 0.73 7.55 -2.65
CA SER A 168 0.99 6.63 -3.76
C SER A 168 2.29 5.85 -3.59
N ALA A 169 3.29 6.42 -2.91
CA ALA A 169 4.58 5.76 -2.68
C ALA A 169 4.44 4.66 -1.61
N GLU A 170 3.76 4.94 -0.51
CA GLU A 170 3.42 3.98 0.53
C GLU A 170 2.62 2.80 -0.04
N GLN A 171 1.67 3.09 -0.95
CA GLN A 171 0.85 2.08 -1.59
C GLN A 171 1.65 1.02 -2.36
N LEU A 172 2.79 1.39 -2.98
CA LEU A 172 3.67 0.45 -3.68
C LEU A 172 4.41 -0.49 -2.72
N ILE A 173 4.87 0.03 -1.59
CA ILE A 173 5.58 -0.74 -0.56
C ILE A 173 4.64 -1.77 0.06
N ILE A 174 3.43 -1.36 0.39
CA ILE A 174 2.38 -2.22 0.97
C ILE A 174 2.05 -3.42 0.06
N LEU A 175 1.91 -3.19 -1.24
CA LEU A 175 1.67 -4.26 -2.21
C LEU A 175 2.83 -5.26 -2.26
N GLY A 176 4.08 -4.81 -2.07
CA GLY A 176 5.26 -5.66 -1.99
C GLY A 176 5.23 -6.64 -0.81
N HIS A 177 4.52 -6.30 0.26
CA HIS A 177 4.37 -7.13 1.46
C HIS A 177 3.09 -7.99 1.47
N GLY A 178 2.33 -7.99 0.38
CA GLY A 178 1.12 -8.82 0.25
C GLY A 178 -0.11 -8.29 0.98
N ALA A 179 -0.09 -7.06 1.49
CA ALA A 179 -1.24 -6.40 2.07
C ALA A 179 -2.18 -5.84 1.00
N LEU A 180 -3.46 -5.73 1.33
CA LEU A 180 -4.45 -5.11 0.46
C LEU A 180 -4.47 -3.59 0.69
N ARG A 181 -4.29 -2.87 -0.39
CA ARG A 181 -4.38 -1.42 -0.39
C ARG A 181 -5.83 -0.95 -0.42
N LEU A 182 -6.11 0.06 0.39
CA LEU A 182 -7.37 0.78 0.39
C LEU A 182 -7.09 2.28 0.20
N SER A 183 -7.53 2.85 -0.91
CA SER A 183 -7.37 4.30 -1.13
C SER A 183 -8.26 5.07 -0.16
N ALA A 184 -7.85 6.30 0.21
CA ALA A 184 -8.65 7.14 1.11
C ALA A 184 -10.10 7.34 0.63
N ARG A 185 -10.30 7.42 -0.70
CA ARG A 185 -11.64 7.52 -1.30
C ARG A 185 -12.44 6.23 -1.12
N ALA A 186 -11.88 5.08 -1.49
CA ALA A 186 -12.57 3.81 -1.35
C ALA A 186 -12.88 3.52 0.14
N PHE A 187 -11.96 3.91 1.04
CA PHE A 187 -12.17 3.79 2.46
C PHE A 187 -13.30 4.70 2.97
N ARG A 188 -13.42 5.93 2.44
CA ARG A 188 -14.55 6.82 2.76
C ARG A 188 -15.88 6.17 2.39
N GLU A 189 -15.95 5.63 1.16
CA GLU A 189 -17.15 4.94 0.68
C GLU A 189 -17.54 3.74 1.59
N GLU A 190 -16.55 2.98 2.09
CA GLU A 190 -16.81 1.90 3.05
C GLU A 190 -17.32 2.40 4.41
N VAL A 191 -16.76 3.50 4.92
CA VAL A 191 -17.16 4.08 6.21
C VAL A 191 -18.56 4.70 6.14
N GLU A 192 -18.90 5.39 5.06
CA GLU A 192 -20.24 5.98 4.84
C GLU A 192 -21.37 4.94 4.79
N LEU A 193 -21.08 3.70 4.45
CA LEU A 193 -22.08 2.62 4.51
C LEU A 193 -22.46 2.22 5.93
N VAL A 194 -21.72 2.69 6.93
CA VAL A 194 -21.84 2.29 8.34
C VAL A 194 -22.39 3.43 9.19
N GLU A 195 -22.33 4.69 8.70
CA GLU A 195 -22.94 5.85 9.35
C GLU A 195 -24.45 5.89 9.14
#